data_516b88cd42393db73ef8354f85d60809
#
_entry.id   516b88cd42393db73ef8354f85d60809
#
_cell.length_a   1.000
_cell.length_b   1.000
_cell.length_c   1.000
_cell.angle_alpha   90.00
_cell.angle_beta   90.00
_cell.angle_gamma   90.00
#
_symmetry.space_group_name_H-M   'P 1'
#
loop_
_entity.id
_entity.type
_entity.pdbx_description
1 polymer ?
#
loop_
_entity_poly.entity_id
_entity_poly.type
_entity_poly.pdbx_seq_one_letter_code
_entity_poly.pdbx_strand_id
1 'polypeptide(L)'
;MENVNDLRDQLKKTITRPIEKIVKFFITASAFAAILISISIIFTLLTEAINFFQDPAVTFKGYFTATRWTPTFQNPEYGVIVLISSTLYIAVIACLISFPLGLFSAIYLSEFATKRTRKVIKPVLEVLAGVPTVVFGYFALNWITPNIIQRFIPGTGVFNALSAGIAVGIMIIPTVASISDDALN
;
A
#
# COMPACT_ATOMS: atom_id res chain seq x y z
N MET A 1 -22.98 13.15 -53.14
CA MET A 1 -23.17 12.36 -51.87
C MET A 1 -22.02 11.38 -51.83
N GLU A 2 -20.97 11.76 -51.16
CA GLU A 2 -19.80 10.91 -50.94
C GLU A 2 -20.24 9.77 -50.01
N ASN A 3 -19.96 8.55 -50.45
CA ASN A 3 -20.56 7.35 -49.86
C ASN A 3 -19.97 7.13 -48.46
N VAL A 4 -20.81 7.13 -47.43
CA VAL A 4 -20.42 6.94 -46.01
C VAL A 4 -19.56 5.67 -45.81
N ASN A 5 -19.68 4.72 -46.71
CA ASN A 5 -18.84 3.50 -46.76
C ASN A 5 -17.40 3.81 -47.20
N ASP A 6 -17.22 4.75 -48.10
CA ASP A 6 -15.87 5.16 -48.59
C ASP A 6 -15.11 5.94 -47.50
N LEU A 7 -15.79 6.78 -46.74
CA LEU A 7 -15.23 7.43 -45.56
C LEU A 7 -14.88 6.45 -44.43
N ARG A 8 -15.71 5.41 -44.24
CA ARG A 8 -15.42 4.33 -43.30
C ARG A 8 -14.20 3.51 -43.71
N ASP A 9 -14.03 3.25 -45.00
CA ASP A 9 -12.88 2.51 -45.52
C ASP A 9 -11.61 3.35 -45.54
N GLN A 10 -11.71 4.65 -45.72
CA GLN A 10 -10.58 5.59 -45.52
C GLN A 10 -10.19 5.73 -44.05
N LEU A 11 -11.15 5.71 -43.13
CA LEU A 11 -10.87 5.69 -41.67
C LEU A 11 -10.32 4.33 -41.22
N LYS A 12 -10.65 3.23 -41.91
CA LYS A 12 -10.08 1.89 -41.71
C LYS A 12 -8.70 1.70 -42.31
N LYS A 13 -8.28 2.51 -43.26
CA LYS A 13 -6.89 2.61 -43.70
C LYS A 13 -6.10 3.36 -42.61
N THR A 14 -6.08 2.77 -41.43
CA THR A 14 -5.09 3.11 -40.41
C THR A 14 -3.75 2.92 -41.04
N ILE A 15 -3.08 4.02 -41.34
CA ILE A 15 -1.68 4.03 -41.72
C ILE A 15 -0.95 3.35 -40.58
N THR A 16 -0.69 2.07 -40.72
CA THR A 16 0.06 1.26 -39.75
C THR A 16 1.49 1.82 -39.78
N ARG A 17 1.72 2.85 -38.99
CA ARG A 17 3.05 3.44 -38.86
C ARG A 17 3.96 2.33 -38.33
N PRO A 18 5.15 2.12 -38.92
CA PRO A 18 6.09 1.09 -38.45
C PRO A 18 6.39 1.27 -36.96
N ILE A 19 6.36 2.50 -36.46
CA ILE A 19 6.50 2.85 -35.05
C ILE A 19 5.39 2.19 -34.18
N GLU A 20 4.16 2.13 -34.65
CA GLU A 20 3.03 1.53 -33.92
C GLU A 20 3.22 0.02 -33.69
N LYS A 21 3.76 -0.68 -34.69
CA LYS A 21 4.11 -2.11 -34.57
C LYS A 21 5.23 -2.33 -33.56
N ILE A 22 6.23 -1.46 -33.54
CA ILE A 22 7.34 -1.52 -32.59
C ILE A 22 6.82 -1.27 -31.17
N VAL A 23 6.04 -0.21 -30.98
CA VAL A 23 5.45 0.14 -29.67
C VAL A 23 4.56 -1.00 -29.17
N LYS A 24 3.69 -1.56 -30.04
CA LYS A 24 2.84 -2.70 -29.70
C LYS A 24 3.67 -3.92 -29.31
N PHE A 25 4.76 -4.21 -30.02
CA PHE A 25 5.67 -5.30 -29.68
C PHE A 25 6.25 -5.13 -28.27
N PHE A 26 6.79 -3.92 -27.96
CA PHE A 26 7.36 -3.63 -26.64
C PHE A 26 6.30 -3.74 -25.52
N ILE A 27 5.12 -3.19 -25.72
CA ILE A 27 4.03 -3.29 -24.73
C ILE A 27 3.63 -4.76 -24.52
N THR A 28 3.46 -5.52 -25.60
CA THR A 28 3.10 -6.95 -25.49
C THR A 28 4.22 -7.77 -24.83
N ALA A 29 5.47 -7.53 -25.18
CA ALA A 29 6.62 -8.18 -24.58
C ALA A 29 6.75 -7.84 -23.09
N SER A 30 6.53 -6.59 -22.71
CA SER A 30 6.54 -6.15 -21.31
C SER A 30 5.41 -6.80 -20.51
N ALA A 31 4.21 -6.90 -21.07
CA ALA A 31 3.09 -7.58 -20.43
C ALA A 31 3.38 -9.07 -20.23
N PHE A 32 3.96 -9.75 -21.24
CA PHE A 32 4.35 -11.15 -21.12
C PHE A 32 5.47 -11.35 -20.09
N ALA A 33 6.47 -10.46 -20.07
CA ALA A 33 7.53 -10.48 -19.06
C ALA A 33 6.97 -10.29 -17.64
N ALA A 34 6.01 -9.39 -17.45
CA ALA A 34 5.36 -9.18 -16.16
C ALA A 34 4.64 -10.46 -15.67
N ILE A 35 3.95 -11.17 -16.57
CA ILE A 35 3.30 -12.45 -16.24
C ILE A 35 4.34 -13.50 -15.84
N LEU A 36 5.43 -13.64 -16.59
CA LEU A 36 6.50 -14.60 -16.27
C LEU A 36 7.15 -14.30 -14.92
N ILE A 37 7.43 -13.01 -14.63
CA ILE A 37 7.98 -12.58 -13.35
C ILE A 37 7.00 -12.92 -12.22
N SER A 38 5.73 -12.65 -12.38
CA SER A 38 4.71 -12.97 -11.38
C SER A 38 4.63 -14.47 -11.08
N ILE A 39 4.65 -15.30 -12.13
CA ILE A 39 4.67 -16.77 -11.97
C ILE A 39 5.96 -17.21 -11.27
N SER A 40 7.11 -16.65 -11.64
CA SER A 40 8.40 -16.96 -11.00
C SER A 40 8.40 -16.60 -9.52
N ILE A 41 7.83 -15.45 -9.15
CA ILE A 41 7.70 -15.05 -7.73
C ILE A 41 6.85 -16.06 -6.97
N ILE A 42 5.68 -16.45 -7.52
CA ILE A 42 4.81 -17.43 -6.88
C ILE A 42 5.55 -18.76 -6.69
N PHE A 43 6.25 -19.22 -7.72
CA PHE A 43 7.01 -20.47 -7.67
C PHE A 43 8.12 -20.43 -6.61
N THR A 44 8.89 -19.34 -6.58
CA THR A 44 9.96 -19.15 -5.59
C THR A 44 9.40 -19.15 -4.17
N LEU A 45 8.35 -18.35 -3.92
CA LEU A 45 7.71 -18.28 -2.60
C LEU A 45 7.12 -19.63 -2.16
N LEU A 46 6.52 -20.37 -3.08
CA LEU A 46 5.99 -21.69 -2.79
C LEU A 46 7.10 -22.69 -2.41
N THR A 47 8.21 -22.65 -3.14
CA THR A 47 9.37 -23.50 -2.85
C THR A 47 9.96 -23.19 -1.47
N GLU A 48 10.15 -21.91 -1.16
CA GLU A 48 10.64 -21.47 0.15
C GLU A 48 9.66 -21.85 1.29
N ALA A 49 8.35 -21.72 1.05
CA ALA A 49 7.34 -22.14 2.03
C ALA A 49 7.38 -23.66 2.29
N ILE A 50 7.55 -24.46 1.25
CA ILE A 50 7.69 -25.92 1.41
C ILE A 50 8.95 -26.26 2.19
N ASN A 51 10.08 -25.66 1.84
CA ASN A 51 11.36 -25.85 2.54
C ASN A 51 11.25 -25.46 4.02
N PHE A 52 10.57 -24.35 4.33
CA PHE A 52 10.33 -23.91 5.69
C PHE A 52 9.59 -24.95 6.53
N PHE A 53 8.53 -25.55 6.01
CA PHE A 53 7.75 -26.58 6.74
C PHE A 53 8.43 -27.96 6.76
N GLN A 54 9.50 -28.18 5.97
CA GLN A 54 10.35 -29.38 6.02
C GLN A 54 11.47 -29.27 7.07
N ASP A 55 11.73 -28.07 7.60
CA ASP A 55 12.73 -27.86 8.64
C ASP A 55 12.29 -28.56 9.93
N PRO A 56 13.13 -29.45 10.53
CA PRO A 56 12.82 -30.14 11.79
C PRO A 56 12.53 -29.19 12.97
N ALA A 57 13.02 -27.95 12.93
CA ALA A 57 12.76 -26.94 13.95
C ALA A 57 11.34 -26.35 13.83
N VAL A 58 10.67 -26.56 12.72
CA VAL A 58 9.32 -26.01 12.46
C VAL A 58 8.26 -27.09 12.64
N THR A 59 7.47 -26.96 13.70
CA THR A 59 6.32 -27.82 13.89
C THR A 59 5.07 -27.10 13.45
N PHE A 60 4.24 -27.74 12.62
CA PHE A 60 2.97 -27.15 12.14
C PHE A 60 2.07 -26.67 13.30
N LYS A 61 2.00 -27.43 14.38
CA LYS A 61 1.29 -27.00 15.58
C LYS A 61 1.95 -25.77 16.22
N GLY A 62 3.29 -25.76 16.36
CA GLY A 62 4.06 -24.64 16.92
C GLY A 62 3.85 -23.36 16.11
N TYR A 63 3.82 -23.45 14.78
CA TYR A 63 3.60 -22.32 13.89
C TYR A 63 2.29 -21.56 14.18
N PHE A 64 1.20 -22.28 14.51
CA PHE A 64 -0.09 -21.68 14.85
C PHE A 64 -0.32 -21.42 16.34
N THR A 65 0.51 -21.96 17.24
CA THR A 65 0.28 -21.84 18.70
C THR A 65 1.38 -21.09 19.44
N ALA A 66 2.57 -20.97 18.85
CA ALA A 66 3.66 -20.22 19.49
C ALA A 66 3.31 -18.74 19.59
N THR A 67 3.68 -18.15 20.72
CA THR A 67 3.41 -16.74 21.07
C THR A 67 4.62 -15.84 20.85
N ARG A 68 5.64 -16.35 20.17
CA ARG A 68 6.86 -15.60 19.86
C ARG A 68 7.26 -15.81 18.39
N TRP A 69 7.87 -14.77 17.82
CA TRP A 69 8.49 -14.82 16.50
C TRP A 69 9.97 -14.46 16.64
N THR A 70 10.85 -15.46 16.72
CA THR A 70 12.29 -15.28 16.98
C THR A 70 13.15 -16.14 16.07
N PRO A 71 13.08 -15.96 14.72
CA PRO A 71 13.73 -16.84 13.75
C PRO A 71 15.27 -16.80 13.81
N THR A 72 15.86 -15.72 14.36
CA THR A 72 17.32 -15.49 14.38
C THR A 72 17.98 -15.86 15.70
N PHE A 73 17.22 -16.37 16.68
CA PHE A 73 17.77 -16.77 17.97
C PHE A 73 18.24 -18.23 17.97
N GLN A 74 19.04 -18.61 18.96
CA GLN A 74 19.57 -19.99 19.09
C GLN A 74 18.45 -21.04 19.20
N ASN A 75 17.30 -20.70 19.81
CA ASN A 75 16.09 -21.50 19.83
C ASN A 75 15.02 -20.73 19.03
N PRO A 76 14.86 -21.00 17.74
CA PRO A 76 13.91 -20.27 16.93
C PRO A 76 12.48 -20.65 17.24
N GLU A 77 11.61 -19.68 17.40
CA GLU A 77 10.16 -19.85 17.49
C GLU A 77 9.49 -19.13 16.32
N TYR A 78 8.49 -19.80 15.71
CA TYR A 78 7.81 -19.30 14.50
C TYR A 78 6.31 -19.16 14.73
N GLY A 79 5.91 -18.29 15.67
CA GLY A 79 4.50 -18.04 16.00
C GLY A 79 3.85 -17.04 15.04
N VAL A 80 3.12 -17.53 14.02
CA VAL A 80 2.44 -16.68 13.03
C VAL A 80 1.36 -15.79 13.64
N ILE A 81 0.73 -16.22 14.74
CA ILE A 81 -0.31 -15.46 15.46
C ILE A 81 0.22 -14.10 15.92
N VAL A 82 1.49 -14.03 16.34
CA VAL A 82 2.12 -12.76 16.74
C VAL A 82 2.17 -11.77 15.58
N LEU A 83 2.51 -12.25 14.38
CA LEU A 83 2.55 -11.41 13.18
C LEU A 83 1.15 -10.93 12.78
N ILE A 84 0.18 -11.84 12.76
CA ILE A 84 -1.22 -11.52 12.43
C ILE A 84 -1.79 -10.52 13.43
N SER A 85 -1.63 -10.76 14.73
CA SER A 85 -2.16 -9.88 15.77
C SER A 85 -1.51 -8.50 15.73
N SER A 86 -0.19 -8.42 15.52
CA SER A 86 0.51 -7.14 15.37
C SER A 86 0.04 -6.36 14.15
N THR A 87 -0.16 -7.04 13.02
CA THR A 87 -0.65 -6.40 11.79
C THR A 87 -2.07 -5.88 11.98
N LEU A 88 -2.96 -6.68 12.58
CA LEU A 88 -4.33 -6.26 12.88
C LEU A 88 -4.37 -5.08 13.86
N TYR A 89 -3.54 -5.10 14.89
CA TYR A 89 -3.44 -4.02 15.87
C TYR A 89 -3.01 -2.71 15.20
N ILE A 90 -1.96 -2.73 14.38
CA ILE A 90 -1.49 -1.57 13.61
C ILE A 90 -2.58 -1.09 12.64
N ALA A 91 -3.24 -2.00 11.93
CA ALA A 91 -4.31 -1.67 10.99
C ALA A 91 -5.49 -0.99 11.67
N VAL A 92 -5.93 -1.49 12.83
CA VAL A 92 -7.03 -0.88 13.61
C VAL A 92 -6.68 0.53 14.03
N ILE A 93 -5.47 0.76 14.57
CA ILE A 93 -5.03 2.11 14.97
C ILE A 93 -4.99 3.03 13.74
N ALA A 94 -4.42 2.57 12.64
CA ALA A 94 -4.34 3.34 11.41
C ALA A 94 -5.73 3.71 10.88
N CYS A 95 -6.68 2.78 10.87
CA CYS A 95 -8.06 3.03 10.47
C CYS A 95 -8.77 4.03 11.40
N LEU A 96 -8.62 3.90 12.71
CA LEU A 96 -9.22 4.81 13.69
C LEU A 96 -8.75 6.27 13.51
N ILE A 97 -7.56 6.47 12.94
CA ILE A 97 -7.03 7.80 12.64
C ILE A 97 -7.41 8.24 11.24
N SER A 98 -7.15 7.39 10.24
CA SER A 98 -7.28 7.77 8.83
C SER A 98 -8.73 7.92 8.36
N PHE A 99 -9.65 7.06 8.82
CA PHE A 99 -11.05 7.13 8.40
C PHE A 99 -11.73 8.43 8.84
N PRO A 100 -11.72 8.81 10.13
CA PRO A 100 -12.37 10.05 10.53
C PRO A 100 -11.76 11.27 9.84
N LEU A 101 -10.42 11.39 9.89
CA LEU A 101 -9.74 12.56 9.34
C LEU A 101 -9.84 12.63 7.81
N GLY A 102 -9.71 11.51 7.12
CA GLY A 102 -9.86 11.42 5.67
C GLY A 102 -11.28 11.72 5.21
N LEU A 103 -12.28 11.13 5.86
CA LEU A 103 -13.69 11.35 5.52
C LEU A 103 -14.13 12.79 5.80
N PHE A 104 -13.78 13.36 6.95
CA PHE A 104 -14.06 14.77 7.24
C PHE A 104 -13.38 15.71 6.25
N SER A 105 -12.14 15.39 5.85
CA SER A 105 -11.43 16.15 4.82
C SER A 105 -12.16 16.09 3.47
N ALA A 106 -12.65 14.93 3.07
CA ALA A 106 -13.39 14.72 1.83
C ALA A 106 -14.73 15.48 1.84
N ILE A 107 -15.52 15.33 2.91
CA ILE A 107 -16.80 16.03 3.07
C ILE A 107 -16.58 17.56 3.02
N TYR A 108 -15.57 18.06 3.75
CA TYR A 108 -15.25 19.47 3.71
C TYR A 108 -14.87 19.95 2.31
N LEU A 109 -14.04 19.19 1.60
CA LEU A 109 -13.61 19.52 0.25
C LEU A 109 -14.76 19.48 -0.77
N SER A 110 -15.63 18.48 -0.66
CA SER A 110 -16.77 18.28 -1.58
C SER A 110 -17.87 19.32 -1.37
N GLU A 111 -18.31 19.53 -0.12
CA GLU A 111 -19.52 20.29 0.18
C GLU A 111 -19.26 21.75 0.60
N PHE A 112 -18.17 21.99 1.36
CA PHE A 112 -17.96 23.27 2.04
C PHE A 112 -16.81 24.10 1.49
N ALA A 113 -15.84 23.49 0.82
CA ALA A 113 -14.64 24.19 0.39
C ALA A 113 -14.91 25.13 -0.81
N THR A 114 -14.43 26.36 -0.71
CA THR A 114 -14.42 27.26 -1.86
C THR A 114 -13.52 26.71 -2.98
N LYS A 115 -13.78 27.14 -4.23
CA LYS A 115 -12.94 26.75 -5.38
C LYS A 115 -11.44 27.07 -5.17
N ARG A 116 -11.13 28.13 -4.42
CA ARG A 116 -9.74 28.50 -4.08
C ARG A 116 -9.14 27.52 -3.08
N THR A 117 -9.86 27.21 -2.01
CA THR A 117 -9.44 26.25 -0.98
C THR A 117 -9.19 24.87 -1.56
N ARG A 118 -10.12 24.38 -2.40
CA ARG A 118 -9.98 23.09 -3.08
C ARG A 118 -8.75 23.02 -3.98
N LYS A 119 -8.44 24.10 -4.72
CA LYS A 119 -7.24 24.21 -5.57
C LYS A 119 -5.93 24.15 -4.79
N VAL A 120 -5.93 24.46 -3.51
CA VAL A 120 -4.71 24.40 -2.66
C VAL A 120 -4.63 23.08 -1.90
N ILE A 121 -5.72 22.66 -1.27
CA ILE A 121 -5.71 21.47 -0.41
C ILE A 121 -5.54 20.18 -1.22
N LYS A 122 -6.18 20.05 -2.40
CA LYS A 122 -6.08 18.84 -3.22
C LYS A 122 -4.63 18.53 -3.63
N PRO A 123 -3.85 19.47 -4.19
CA PRO A 123 -2.42 19.24 -4.44
C PRO A 123 -1.60 18.96 -3.18
N VAL A 124 -1.92 19.56 -2.04
CA VAL A 124 -1.23 19.27 -0.76
C VAL A 124 -1.44 17.82 -0.35
N LEU A 125 -2.67 17.31 -0.45
CA LEU A 125 -2.97 15.90 -0.18
C LEU A 125 -2.24 14.97 -1.17
N GLU A 126 -2.18 15.34 -2.45
CA GLU A 126 -1.48 14.57 -3.48
C GLU A 126 0.04 14.52 -3.22
N VAL A 127 0.65 15.63 -2.82
CA VAL A 127 2.06 15.69 -2.42
C VAL A 127 2.30 14.83 -1.18
N LEU A 128 1.41 14.89 -0.18
CA LEU A 128 1.53 14.09 1.03
C LEU A 128 1.41 12.58 0.74
N ALA A 129 0.52 12.20 -0.19
CA ALA A 129 0.40 10.83 -0.66
C ALA A 129 1.66 10.34 -1.41
N GLY A 130 2.43 11.25 -2.01
CA GLY A 130 3.69 10.96 -2.68
C GLY A 130 4.90 10.82 -1.76
N VAL A 131 4.77 11.11 -0.46
CA VAL A 131 5.88 10.98 0.50
C VAL A 131 6.27 9.51 0.67
N PRO A 132 7.56 9.16 0.51
CA PRO A 132 8.01 7.78 0.70
C PRO A 132 7.68 7.24 2.11
N THR A 133 7.19 6.01 2.19
CA THR A 133 6.79 5.36 3.46
C THR A 133 7.88 5.33 4.50
N VAL A 134 9.15 5.24 4.07
CA VAL A 134 10.34 5.26 4.95
C VAL A 134 10.41 6.57 5.76
N VAL A 135 9.99 7.70 5.19
CA VAL A 135 9.97 9.00 5.89
C VAL A 135 8.99 8.96 7.06
N PHE A 136 7.80 8.38 6.86
CA PHE A 136 6.82 8.21 7.94
C PHE A 136 7.32 7.25 9.02
N GLY A 137 8.01 6.15 8.64
CA GLY A 137 8.65 5.25 9.59
C GLY A 137 9.74 5.94 10.42
N TYR A 138 10.60 6.72 9.78
CA TYR A 138 11.62 7.51 10.48
C TYR A 138 10.99 8.55 11.43
N PHE A 139 9.95 9.22 11.00
CA PHE A 139 9.19 10.17 11.82
C PHE A 139 8.53 9.49 13.02
N ALA A 140 7.98 8.28 12.83
CA ALA A 140 7.41 7.49 13.93
C ALA A 140 8.44 7.18 15.01
N LEU A 141 9.63 6.74 14.61
CA LEU A 141 10.69 6.36 15.56
C LEU A 141 11.31 7.56 16.27
N ASN A 142 11.59 8.63 15.53
CA ASN A 142 12.41 9.73 16.05
C ASN A 142 11.58 10.89 16.62
N TRP A 143 10.30 10.97 16.29
CA TRP A 143 9.46 12.06 16.76
C TRP A 143 8.20 11.58 17.50
N ILE A 144 7.37 10.71 16.89
CA ILE A 144 6.11 10.25 17.51
C ILE A 144 6.43 9.48 18.80
N THR A 145 7.34 8.52 18.73
CA THR A 145 7.66 7.67 19.88
C THR A 145 8.18 8.50 21.07
N PRO A 146 9.25 9.31 20.97
CA PRO A 146 9.78 10.01 22.13
C PRO A 146 8.88 11.16 22.61
N ASN A 147 8.25 11.91 21.70
CA ASN A 147 7.51 13.11 22.07
C ASN A 147 6.04 12.87 22.41
N ILE A 148 5.45 11.80 21.88
CA ILE A 148 4.04 11.46 22.13
C ILE A 148 3.98 10.20 22.99
N ILE A 149 4.41 9.05 22.45
CA ILE A 149 4.14 7.76 23.09
C ILE A 149 4.83 7.66 24.46
N GLN A 150 6.12 7.90 24.53
CA GLN A 150 6.88 7.79 25.79
C GLN A 150 6.48 8.84 26.84
N ARG A 151 5.91 9.95 26.40
CA ARG A 151 5.39 10.98 27.31
C ARG A 151 4.10 10.54 28.02
N PHE A 152 3.23 9.81 27.33
CA PHE A 152 1.97 9.30 27.89
C PHE A 152 2.09 7.89 28.46
N ILE A 153 3.03 7.08 27.93
CA ILE A 153 3.27 5.70 28.34
C ILE A 153 4.78 5.53 28.58
N PRO A 154 5.30 5.95 29.76
CA PRO A 154 6.71 5.80 30.08
C PRO A 154 7.17 4.35 30.05
N GLY A 155 8.37 4.10 29.54
CA GLY A 155 8.93 2.75 29.42
C GLY A 155 8.60 2.02 28.11
N THR A 156 7.80 2.63 27.21
CA THR A 156 7.58 2.09 25.88
C THR A 156 8.87 2.08 25.06
N GLY A 157 9.18 0.94 24.45
CA GLY A 157 10.35 0.80 23.56
C GLY A 157 10.28 1.71 22.33
N VAL A 158 11.44 1.97 21.73
CA VAL A 158 11.53 2.80 20.52
C VAL A 158 10.70 2.19 19.37
N PHE A 159 10.79 0.88 19.20
CA PHE A 159 9.98 0.12 18.24
C PHE A 159 8.69 -0.30 18.93
N ASN A 160 7.58 0.35 18.60
CA ASN A 160 6.27 0.00 19.15
C ASN A 160 5.16 0.10 18.08
N ALA A 161 4.16 -0.76 18.21
CA ALA A 161 3.08 -0.84 17.23
C ALA A 161 2.14 0.39 17.27
N LEU A 162 2.08 1.11 18.40
CA LEU A 162 1.24 2.29 18.53
C LEU A 162 1.75 3.44 17.66
N SER A 163 3.06 3.76 17.72
CA SER A 163 3.65 4.79 16.86
C SER A 163 3.62 4.39 15.38
N ALA A 164 3.80 3.09 15.07
CA ALA A 164 3.66 2.58 13.73
C ALA A 164 2.24 2.78 13.19
N GLY A 165 1.22 2.42 13.98
CA GLY A 165 -0.19 2.61 13.63
C GLY A 165 -0.57 4.07 13.41
N ILE A 166 -0.06 4.99 14.25
CA ILE A 166 -0.25 6.44 14.07
C ILE A 166 0.38 6.92 12.76
N ALA A 167 1.63 6.55 12.49
CA ALA A 167 2.32 6.95 11.28
C ALA A 167 1.64 6.43 10.01
N VAL A 168 1.25 5.16 10.00
CA VAL A 168 0.49 4.55 8.90
C VAL A 168 -0.87 5.23 8.74
N GLY A 169 -1.55 5.54 9.85
CA GLY A 169 -2.81 6.28 9.84
C GLY A 169 -2.68 7.63 9.15
N ILE A 170 -1.67 8.42 9.52
CA ILE A 170 -1.40 9.73 8.90
C ILE A 170 -1.09 9.56 7.40
N MET A 171 -0.29 8.57 7.04
CA MET A 171 0.08 8.28 5.65
C MET A 171 -1.14 7.94 4.76
N ILE A 172 -2.15 7.27 5.33
CA ILE A 172 -3.34 6.82 4.60
C ILE A 172 -4.40 7.94 4.47
N ILE A 173 -4.38 8.98 5.31
CA ILE A 173 -5.36 10.08 5.27
C ILE A 173 -5.59 10.64 3.86
N PRO A 174 -4.56 10.99 3.07
CA PRO A 174 -4.75 11.53 1.72
C PRO A 174 -5.48 10.56 0.80
N THR A 175 -5.18 9.28 0.90
CA THR A 175 -5.81 8.23 0.08
C THR A 175 -7.29 8.09 0.42
N VAL A 176 -7.63 8.04 1.71
CA VAL A 176 -9.03 8.00 2.17
C VAL A 176 -9.77 9.26 1.74
N ALA A 177 -9.16 10.43 1.90
CA ALA A 177 -9.75 11.70 1.49
C ALA A 177 -10.01 11.76 -0.02
N SER A 178 -9.06 11.32 -0.84
CA SER A 178 -9.21 11.31 -2.31
C SER A 178 -10.31 10.36 -2.78
N ILE A 179 -10.30 9.12 -2.30
CA ILE A 179 -11.32 8.11 -2.67
C ILE A 179 -12.72 8.57 -2.21
N SER A 180 -12.81 9.15 -1.02
CA SER A 180 -14.08 9.66 -0.50
C SER A 180 -14.57 10.91 -1.25
N ASP A 181 -13.67 11.84 -1.62
CA ASP A 181 -14.01 13.01 -2.45
C ASP A 181 -14.53 12.58 -3.84
N ASP A 182 -13.89 11.57 -4.45
CA ASP A 182 -14.32 11.03 -5.75
C ASP A 182 -15.67 10.30 -5.67
N ALA A 183 -16.00 9.69 -4.53
CA ALA A 183 -17.29 9.04 -4.31
C ALA A 183 -18.44 10.02 -4.00
N LEU A 184 -18.12 11.23 -3.51
CA LEU A 184 -19.09 12.29 -3.18
C LEU A 184 -19.38 13.24 -4.36
N ASN A 185 -18.59 13.22 -5.44
CA ASN A 185 -18.75 14.05 -6.64
C ASN A 185 -19.27 13.24 -7.82
#